data_502da2c2f47bd210d7d32b25524320b4
#
_entry.id   502da2c2f47bd210d7d32b25524320b4
#
_cell.length_a   1.000
_cell.length_b   1.000
_cell.length_c   1.000
_cell.angle_alpha   90.00
_cell.angle_beta   90.00
_cell.angle_gamma   90.00
#
_symmetry.space_group_name_H-M   'P 1'
#
loop_
_entity.id
_entity.type
_entity.pdbx_description
1 polymer ?
#
loop_
_entity_poly.entity_id
_entity_poly.type
_entity_poly.pdbx_seq_one_letter_code
_entity_poly.pdbx_strand_id
1 'polypeptide(L)'
;MTDEPEYESFDDAIALALARSTESGDIEPAPAIKRRLMARLAQPPVPAGFSLRMAAENDWQPHAVPGIRMKVLSVNGAAGYVTLLLDVEPGVRFPAHYHAGAEECYVLEGSLHTCDRRLGPGDFVHADAGTDHAELWTEEGCRVLLVTAPDDHPGHPAP
;
A
#
# COMPACT_ATOMS: atom_id res chain seq x y z
N MET A 1 7.76 30.09 27.76
CA MET A 1 6.83 30.45 26.69
C MET A 1 7.31 29.66 25.51
N THR A 2 6.83 28.40 25.39
CA THR A 2 7.20 27.44 24.36
C THR A 2 6.21 27.61 23.24
N ASP A 3 6.73 28.08 22.10
CA ASP A 3 6.00 28.21 20.84
C ASP A 3 5.82 26.77 20.31
N GLU A 4 4.64 26.21 20.48
CA GLU A 4 4.27 24.97 19.81
C GLU A 4 3.98 25.30 18.34
N PRO A 5 4.54 24.55 17.38
CA PRO A 5 4.19 24.75 15.97
C PRO A 5 2.72 24.38 15.77
N GLU A 6 1.89 25.34 15.35
CA GLU A 6 0.55 25.08 14.85
C GLU A 6 0.66 24.11 13.67
N TYR A 7 0.27 22.85 13.89
CA TYR A 7 0.04 21.91 12.81
C TYR A 7 -1.22 22.37 12.07
N GLU A 8 -1.04 23.02 10.91
CA GLU A 8 -2.14 23.18 9.97
C GLU A 8 -2.66 21.76 9.63
N SER A 9 -3.92 21.51 9.93
CA SER A 9 -4.52 20.22 9.62
C SER A 9 -4.53 20.01 8.10
N PHE A 10 -4.39 18.77 7.66
CA PHE A 10 -4.46 18.41 6.23
C PHE A 10 -5.77 18.93 5.58
N ASP A 11 -6.81 19.10 6.36
CA ASP A 11 -8.11 19.66 5.96
C ASP A 11 -8.01 21.16 5.65
N ASP A 12 -7.20 21.93 6.41
CA ASP A 12 -7.00 23.36 6.18
C ASP A 12 -6.20 23.61 4.91
N ALA A 13 -5.23 22.76 4.60
CA ALA A 13 -4.47 22.83 3.35
C ALA A 13 -5.36 22.54 2.11
N ILE A 14 -6.28 21.58 2.23
CA ILE A 14 -7.27 21.28 1.18
C ILE A 14 -8.27 22.42 1.04
N ALA A 15 -8.78 22.97 2.14
CA ALA A 15 -9.70 24.10 2.13
C ALA A 15 -9.06 25.34 1.50
N LEU A 16 -7.78 25.61 1.81
CA LEU A 16 -7.04 26.73 1.22
C LEU A 16 -6.76 26.51 -0.28
N ALA A 17 -6.44 25.28 -0.69
CA ALA A 17 -6.25 24.92 -2.10
C ALA A 17 -7.55 25.05 -2.90
N LEU A 18 -8.68 24.65 -2.33
CA LEU A 18 -10.01 24.83 -2.92
C LEU A 18 -10.39 26.30 -3.01
N ALA A 19 -10.12 27.10 -1.96
CA ALA A 19 -10.37 28.55 -1.98
C ALA A 19 -9.55 29.27 -3.04
N ARG A 20 -8.30 28.90 -3.26
CA ARG A 20 -7.45 29.46 -4.32
C ARG A 20 -7.86 29.03 -5.72
N SER A 21 -8.44 27.85 -5.89
CA SER A 21 -8.94 27.36 -7.19
C SER A 21 -10.23 28.08 -7.65
N THR A 22 -10.97 28.71 -6.75
CA THR A 22 -12.18 29.49 -7.08
C THR A 22 -11.84 30.87 -7.66
N GLU A 23 -10.59 31.35 -7.54
CA GLU A 23 -10.15 32.60 -8.16
C GLU A 23 -9.82 32.48 -9.66
N SER A 24 -9.75 31.29 -10.20
CA SER A 24 -9.44 31.03 -11.62
C SER A 24 -10.60 30.37 -12.35
N GLY A 25 -11.65 31.17 -12.63
CA GLY A 25 -12.74 30.87 -13.58
C GLY A 25 -13.55 29.59 -13.25
N ASP A 26 -14.86 29.69 -13.44
CA ASP A 26 -15.85 28.60 -13.24
C ASP A 26 -15.51 27.29 -14.00
N ILE A 27 -14.55 26.52 -13.48
CA ILE A 27 -14.38 25.14 -13.91
C ILE A 27 -15.31 24.28 -13.06
N GLU A 28 -16.52 24.05 -13.57
CA GLU A 28 -17.44 23.11 -12.93
C GLU A 28 -16.80 21.70 -12.97
N PRO A 29 -16.54 21.05 -11.81
CA PRO A 29 -15.96 19.72 -11.81
C PRO A 29 -16.90 18.73 -12.51
N ALA A 30 -16.33 17.83 -13.30
CA ALA A 30 -17.10 16.82 -14.01
C ALA A 30 -18.12 16.14 -13.06
N PRO A 31 -19.37 15.90 -13.48
CA PRO A 31 -20.44 15.38 -12.62
C PRO A 31 -20.05 14.10 -11.85
N ALA A 32 -19.17 13.29 -12.43
CA ALA A 32 -18.63 12.09 -11.78
C ALA A 32 -17.72 12.41 -10.58
N ILE A 33 -16.94 13.49 -10.65
CA ILE A 33 -16.06 13.94 -9.56
C ILE A 33 -16.90 14.50 -8.41
N LYS A 34 -17.88 15.36 -8.73
CA LYS A 34 -18.80 15.92 -7.74
C LYS A 34 -19.55 14.81 -7.00
N ARG A 35 -20.11 13.83 -7.74
CA ARG A 35 -20.79 12.68 -7.14
C ARG A 35 -19.90 11.85 -6.22
N ARG A 36 -18.65 11.58 -6.63
CA ARG A 36 -17.66 10.86 -5.82
C ARG A 36 -17.31 11.61 -4.54
N LEU A 37 -17.11 12.92 -4.64
CA LEU A 37 -16.83 13.77 -3.49
C LEU A 37 -18.00 13.82 -2.52
N MET A 38 -19.21 14.03 -3.01
CA MET A 38 -20.42 14.05 -2.19
C MET A 38 -20.68 12.70 -1.52
N ALA A 39 -20.40 11.58 -2.20
CA ALA A 39 -20.50 10.25 -1.62
C ALA A 39 -19.48 10.03 -0.49
N ARG A 40 -18.26 10.58 -0.60
CA ARG A 40 -17.27 10.54 0.49
C ARG A 40 -17.69 11.38 1.69
N LEU A 41 -18.21 12.59 1.46
CA LEU A 41 -18.70 13.48 2.51
C LEU A 41 -19.94 12.93 3.24
N ALA A 42 -20.71 12.08 2.58
CA ALA A 42 -21.88 11.42 3.18
C ALA A 42 -21.52 10.20 4.06
N GLN A 43 -20.27 9.77 4.04
CA GLN A 43 -19.84 8.66 4.90
C GLN A 43 -19.63 9.15 6.34
N PRO A 44 -19.98 8.35 7.35
CA PRO A 44 -19.68 8.70 8.73
C PRO A 44 -18.16 8.82 8.93
N PRO A 45 -17.72 9.72 9.81
CA PRO A 45 -16.30 9.88 10.10
C PRO A 45 -15.69 8.57 10.63
N VAL A 46 -14.47 8.28 10.20
CA VAL A 46 -13.73 7.13 10.73
C VAL A 46 -13.34 7.45 12.19
N PRO A 47 -13.59 6.54 13.15
CA PRO A 47 -13.23 6.77 14.54
C PRO A 47 -11.72 7.03 14.73
N ALA A 48 -11.36 7.79 15.75
CA ALA A 48 -9.95 8.05 16.09
C ALA A 48 -9.18 6.72 16.29
N GLY A 49 -7.97 6.63 15.73
CA GLY A 49 -7.14 5.42 15.76
C GLY A 49 -7.50 4.34 14.74
N PHE A 50 -8.51 4.57 13.90
CA PHE A 50 -8.83 3.66 12.78
C PHE A 50 -8.42 4.29 11.45
N SER A 51 -7.98 3.46 10.53
CA SER A 51 -7.79 3.81 9.12
C SER A 51 -8.49 2.78 8.23
N LEU A 52 -9.06 3.25 7.12
CA LEU A 52 -9.73 2.38 6.16
C LEU A 52 -9.03 2.50 4.80
N ARG A 53 -8.89 1.36 4.13
CA ARG A 53 -8.47 1.28 2.72
C ARG A 53 -9.56 0.56 1.95
N MET A 54 -10.28 1.31 1.12
CA MET A 54 -11.38 0.75 0.35
C MET A 54 -10.88 0.08 -0.93
N ALA A 55 -11.49 -1.03 -1.31
CA ALA A 55 -11.10 -1.75 -2.53
C ALA A 55 -11.23 -0.90 -3.80
N ALA A 56 -12.18 0.05 -3.81
CA ALA A 56 -12.38 0.97 -4.92
C ALA A 56 -11.31 2.09 -5.04
N GLU A 57 -10.44 2.24 -4.05
CA GLU A 57 -9.32 3.17 -4.12
C GLU A 57 -8.27 2.61 -5.08
N ASN A 58 -8.01 3.35 -6.15
CA ASN A 58 -7.02 2.96 -7.15
C ASN A 58 -5.66 3.61 -6.82
N ASP A 59 -5.10 3.22 -5.68
CA ASP A 59 -3.84 3.71 -5.12
C ASP A 59 -2.68 2.72 -5.29
N TRP A 60 -2.76 1.87 -6.31
CA TRP A 60 -1.69 0.98 -6.70
C TRP A 60 -0.49 1.75 -7.25
N GLN A 61 0.69 1.41 -6.75
CA GLN A 61 1.96 2.00 -7.15
C GLN A 61 2.83 0.93 -7.84
N PRO A 62 3.68 1.33 -8.81
CA PRO A 62 4.65 0.40 -9.38
C PRO A 62 5.68 0.00 -8.31
N HIS A 63 6.06 -1.27 -8.32
CA HIS A 63 7.17 -1.80 -7.55
C HIS A 63 8.50 -1.62 -8.32
N ALA A 64 9.65 -1.71 -7.63
CA ALA A 64 10.96 -1.64 -8.28
C ALA A 64 11.21 -2.83 -9.23
N VAL A 65 10.62 -4.00 -8.93
CA VAL A 65 10.63 -5.15 -9.86
C VAL A 65 9.52 -4.95 -10.89
N PRO A 66 9.84 -4.90 -12.21
CA PRO A 66 8.84 -4.76 -13.27
C PRO A 66 7.80 -5.89 -13.24
N GLY A 67 6.54 -5.56 -13.54
CA GLY A 67 5.43 -6.52 -13.50
C GLY A 67 4.84 -6.73 -12.10
N ILE A 68 5.29 -5.97 -11.11
CA ILE A 68 4.70 -5.95 -9.77
C ILE A 68 4.11 -4.58 -9.50
N ARG A 69 2.90 -4.56 -8.96
CA ARG A 69 2.26 -3.38 -8.39
C ARG A 69 2.03 -3.62 -6.91
N MET A 70 2.19 -2.58 -6.10
CA MET A 70 1.95 -2.65 -4.67
C MET A 70 0.90 -1.65 -4.23
N LYS A 71 0.15 -2.01 -3.19
CA LYS A 71 -0.79 -1.15 -2.49
C LYS A 71 -0.49 -1.20 -1.01
N VAL A 72 -0.14 -0.06 -0.41
CA VAL A 72 0.10 0.04 1.01
C VAL A 72 -1.23 0.03 1.75
N LEU A 73 -1.46 -0.94 2.62
CA LEU A 73 -2.65 -1.04 3.45
C LEU A 73 -2.47 -0.32 4.78
N SER A 74 -1.31 -0.52 5.43
CA SER A 74 -0.97 0.18 6.67
C SER A 74 0.53 0.28 6.87
N VAL A 75 0.94 1.29 7.63
CA VAL A 75 2.32 1.47 8.10
C VAL A 75 2.27 1.54 9.62
N ASN A 76 3.01 0.68 10.30
CA ASN A 76 3.16 0.72 11.75
C ASN A 76 4.62 1.03 12.09
N GLY A 77 4.98 2.31 12.07
CA GLY A 77 6.35 2.76 12.34
C GLY A 77 6.81 2.43 13.76
N ALA A 78 5.90 2.41 14.73
CA ALA A 78 6.24 2.06 16.11
C ALA A 78 6.60 0.57 16.29
N ALA A 79 5.98 -0.30 15.51
CA ALA A 79 6.24 -1.74 15.53
C ALA A 79 7.22 -2.18 14.42
N GLY A 80 7.61 -1.27 13.52
CA GLY A 80 8.62 -1.52 12.49
C GLY A 80 8.14 -2.42 11.35
N TYR A 81 6.84 -2.37 10.99
CA TYR A 81 6.35 -3.15 9.85
C TYR A 81 5.38 -2.37 8.96
N VAL A 82 5.24 -2.83 7.74
CA VAL A 82 4.23 -2.40 6.77
C VAL A 82 3.38 -3.59 6.35
N THR A 83 2.13 -3.32 5.99
CA THR A 83 1.22 -4.32 5.40
C THR A 83 0.91 -3.88 3.98
N LEU A 84 1.18 -4.75 3.02
CA LEU A 84 1.09 -4.51 1.58
C LEU A 84 0.18 -5.53 0.91
N LEU A 85 -0.45 -5.12 -0.19
CA LEU A 85 -0.88 -6.05 -1.24
C LEU A 85 0.12 -5.94 -2.38
N LEU A 86 0.58 -7.08 -2.88
CA LEU A 86 1.32 -7.17 -4.14
C LEU A 86 0.44 -7.84 -5.18
N ASP A 87 0.41 -7.27 -6.37
CA ASP A 87 -0.25 -7.81 -7.57
C ASP A 87 0.85 -8.07 -8.59
N VAL A 88 1.10 -9.34 -8.88
CA VAL A 88 2.27 -9.82 -9.62
C VAL A 88 1.81 -10.41 -10.93
N GLU A 89 2.35 -9.91 -12.04
CA GLU A 89 2.04 -10.40 -13.38
C GLU A 89 2.58 -11.81 -13.63
N PRO A 90 1.99 -12.57 -14.58
CA PRO A 90 2.51 -13.87 -14.99
C PRO A 90 3.97 -13.81 -15.44
N GLY A 91 4.76 -14.80 -15.03
CA GLY A 91 6.16 -14.97 -15.42
C GLY A 91 7.16 -14.09 -14.66
N VAL A 92 6.69 -13.26 -13.74
CA VAL A 92 7.58 -12.40 -12.94
C VAL A 92 8.43 -13.24 -11.99
N ARG A 93 9.70 -12.81 -11.85
CA ARG A 93 10.68 -13.33 -10.90
C ARG A 93 11.09 -12.23 -9.97
N PHE A 94 10.98 -12.49 -8.68
CA PHE A 94 11.46 -11.61 -7.62
C PHE A 94 12.86 -12.08 -7.21
N PRO A 95 13.87 -11.22 -7.24
CA PRO A 95 15.26 -11.64 -6.98
C PRO A 95 15.43 -12.13 -5.55
N ALA A 96 16.46 -12.96 -5.35
CA ALA A 96 16.91 -13.35 -4.03
C ALA A 96 17.23 -12.10 -3.18
N HIS A 97 16.83 -12.14 -1.91
CA HIS A 97 16.98 -11.00 -1.00
C HIS A 97 17.15 -11.47 0.46
N TYR A 98 17.60 -10.54 1.28
CA TYR A 98 17.79 -10.74 2.72
C TYR A 98 16.65 -10.08 3.48
N HIS A 99 16.16 -10.72 4.54
CA HIS A 99 15.14 -10.17 5.43
C HIS A 99 15.79 -9.46 6.62
N ALA A 100 15.74 -8.13 6.67
CA ALA A 100 16.17 -7.35 7.83
C ALA A 100 15.16 -7.50 8.99
N GLY A 101 13.89 -7.63 8.68
CA GLY A 101 12.81 -7.96 9.61
C GLY A 101 12.16 -9.30 9.30
N ALA A 102 11.21 -9.72 10.11
CA ALA A 102 10.38 -10.88 9.78
C ALA A 102 9.44 -10.52 8.61
N GLU A 103 9.21 -11.51 7.74
CA GLU A 103 8.27 -11.39 6.62
C GLU A 103 7.19 -12.46 6.70
N GLU A 104 5.96 -12.05 6.47
CA GLU A 104 4.79 -12.91 6.41
C GLU A 104 4.09 -12.71 5.08
N CYS A 105 3.90 -13.79 4.32
CA CYS A 105 3.26 -13.74 3.02
C CYS A 105 2.09 -14.73 2.96
N TYR A 106 0.91 -14.22 2.64
CA TYR A 106 -0.31 -15.00 2.46
C TYR A 106 -0.80 -14.90 1.01
N VAL A 107 -0.96 -16.03 0.36
CA VAL A 107 -1.43 -16.08 -1.03
C VAL A 107 -2.95 -15.90 -1.07
N LEU A 108 -3.41 -14.86 -1.78
CA LEU A 108 -4.82 -14.54 -1.97
C LEU A 108 -5.36 -15.13 -3.30
N GLU A 109 -4.58 -15.01 -4.37
CA GLU A 109 -4.96 -15.42 -5.73
C GLU A 109 -3.71 -15.92 -6.48
N GLY A 110 -3.90 -16.82 -7.46
CA GLY A 110 -2.83 -17.31 -8.32
C GLY A 110 -1.89 -18.28 -7.62
N SER A 111 -0.60 -18.24 -7.95
CA SER A 111 0.40 -19.10 -7.33
C SER A 111 1.75 -18.41 -7.18
N LEU A 112 2.48 -18.81 -6.15
CA LEU A 112 3.83 -18.33 -5.84
C LEU A 112 4.76 -19.54 -5.60
N HIS A 113 5.90 -19.55 -6.29
CA HIS A 113 6.96 -20.55 -6.05
C HIS A 113 8.01 -19.97 -5.12
N THR A 114 8.20 -20.65 -4.00
CA THR A 114 9.21 -20.33 -2.97
C THR A 114 9.58 -21.59 -2.19
N CYS A 115 10.79 -21.65 -1.64
CA CYS A 115 11.26 -22.77 -0.80
C CYS A 115 11.04 -24.15 -1.45
N ASP A 116 11.28 -24.27 -2.76
CA ASP A 116 11.04 -25.47 -3.57
C ASP A 116 9.60 -25.97 -3.55
N ARG A 117 8.65 -25.09 -3.27
CA ARG A 117 7.22 -25.37 -3.21
C ARG A 117 6.43 -24.39 -4.07
N ARG A 118 5.31 -24.87 -4.57
CA ARG A 118 4.26 -24.03 -5.17
C ARG A 118 3.19 -23.78 -4.12
N LEU A 119 3.00 -22.51 -3.77
CA LEU A 119 1.94 -22.05 -2.88
C LEU A 119 0.75 -21.56 -3.73
N GLY A 120 -0.47 -21.85 -3.25
CA GLY A 120 -1.72 -21.38 -3.85
C GLY A 120 -2.56 -20.59 -2.84
N PRO A 121 -3.78 -20.17 -3.22
CA PRO A 121 -4.66 -19.40 -2.36
C PRO A 121 -4.93 -20.11 -1.03
N GLY A 122 -4.70 -19.40 0.08
CA GLY A 122 -4.82 -19.92 1.44
C GLY A 122 -3.51 -20.42 2.04
N ASP A 123 -2.45 -20.58 1.24
CA ASP A 123 -1.14 -20.92 1.75
C ASP A 123 -0.42 -19.71 2.34
N PHE A 124 0.45 -19.98 3.30
CA PHE A 124 1.17 -18.99 4.08
C PHE A 124 2.64 -19.40 4.22
N VAL A 125 3.52 -18.41 4.14
CA VAL A 125 4.94 -18.56 4.46
C VAL A 125 5.38 -17.46 5.40
N HIS A 126 6.19 -17.84 6.37
CA HIS A 126 6.87 -16.96 7.31
C HIS A 126 8.37 -17.10 7.16
N ALA A 127 9.07 -15.98 7.16
CA ALA A 127 10.52 -15.92 7.21
C ALA A 127 10.95 -15.10 8.44
N ASP A 128 11.84 -15.66 9.25
CA ASP A 128 12.43 -14.95 10.38
C ASP A 128 13.37 -13.85 9.90
N ALA A 129 13.51 -12.79 10.70
CA ALA A 129 14.55 -11.80 10.51
C ALA A 129 15.94 -12.46 10.46
N GLY A 130 16.79 -11.97 9.58
CA GLY A 130 18.15 -12.51 9.40
C GLY A 130 18.23 -13.71 8.46
N THR A 131 17.16 -14.03 7.74
CA THR A 131 17.15 -15.13 6.76
C THR A 131 17.36 -14.61 5.34
N ASP A 132 17.98 -15.45 4.49
CA ASP A 132 18.09 -15.23 3.06
C ASP A 132 16.95 -15.94 2.33
N HIS A 133 16.29 -15.22 1.44
CA HIS A 133 15.28 -15.76 0.56
C HIS A 133 15.85 -15.99 -0.83
N ALA A 134 15.70 -17.20 -1.36
CA ALA A 134 16.03 -17.49 -2.76
C ALA A 134 15.05 -16.75 -3.71
N GLU A 135 15.35 -16.77 -5.00
CA GLU A 135 14.43 -16.20 -6.00
C GLU A 135 13.03 -16.79 -5.86
N LEU A 136 12.01 -15.91 -5.83
CA LEU A 136 10.60 -16.29 -5.91
C LEU A 136 10.11 -16.04 -7.35
N TRP A 137 9.10 -16.80 -7.76
CA TRP A 137 8.53 -16.61 -9.10
C TRP A 137 7.09 -17.10 -9.17
N THR A 138 6.38 -16.63 -10.20
CA THR A 138 5.03 -17.08 -10.51
C THR A 138 4.90 -17.41 -12.00
N GLU A 139 4.12 -18.44 -12.34
CA GLU A 139 3.80 -18.76 -13.74
C GLU A 139 2.60 -17.98 -14.21
N GLU A 140 1.54 -17.97 -13.44
CA GLU A 140 0.22 -17.46 -13.81
C GLU A 140 -0.10 -16.09 -13.22
N GLY A 141 0.83 -15.53 -12.47
CA GLY A 141 0.61 -14.35 -11.65
C GLY A 141 0.06 -14.71 -10.27
N CYS A 142 0.15 -13.76 -9.34
CA CYS A 142 -0.42 -13.94 -8.01
C CYS A 142 -0.78 -12.60 -7.38
N ARG A 143 -1.67 -12.67 -6.40
CA ARG A 143 -1.90 -11.61 -5.44
C ARG A 143 -1.60 -12.12 -4.05
N VAL A 144 -0.76 -11.39 -3.32
CA VAL A 144 -0.37 -11.75 -1.96
C VAL A 144 -0.59 -10.60 -0.99
N LEU A 145 -0.93 -10.94 0.24
CA LEU A 145 -0.84 -10.04 1.38
C LEU A 145 0.53 -10.25 2.04
N LEU A 146 1.25 -9.16 2.22
CA LEU A 146 2.59 -9.17 2.78
C LEU A 146 2.65 -8.29 4.03
N VAL A 147 3.28 -8.79 5.09
CA VAL A 147 3.67 -8.02 6.26
C VAL A 147 5.18 -8.12 6.39
N THR A 148 5.90 -6.99 6.32
CA THR A 148 7.36 -7.00 6.23
C THR A 148 7.95 -5.73 6.84
N ALA A 149 9.25 -5.70 7.07
CA ALA A 149 9.94 -4.48 7.45
C ALA A 149 9.91 -3.45 6.30
N PRO A 150 9.84 -2.14 6.59
CA PRO A 150 9.74 -1.11 5.55
C PRO A 150 10.90 -1.12 4.54
N ASP A 151 12.09 -1.49 4.97
CA ASP A 151 13.30 -1.47 4.16
C ASP A 151 13.51 -2.74 3.33
N ASP A 152 12.76 -3.80 3.57
CA ASP A 152 12.90 -5.08 2.86
C ASP A 152 12.22 -5.07 1.49
N HIS A 153 11.37 -4.08 1.21
CA HIS A 153 10.75 -3.91 -0.10
C HIS A 153 11.22 -2.63 -0.80
N PRO A 154 12.08 -2.74 -1.82
CA PRO A 154 12.51 -1.60 -2.63
C PRO A 154 11.32 -0.94 -3.32
N GLY A 155 11.19 0.37 -3.15
CA GLY A 155 10.09 1.17 -3.72
C GLY A 155 9.03 1.60 -2.71
N HIS A 156 9.15 1.21 -1.43
CA HIS A 156 8.34 1.80 -0.37
C HIS A 156 8.81 3.24 -0.11
N PRO A 157 7.92 4.26 -0.10
CA PRO A 157 8.30 5.60 0.35
C PRO A 157 8.75 5.50 1.82
N ALA A 158 9.94 6.04 2.12
CA ALA A 158 10.42 6.16 3.48
C ALA A 158 9.37 6.88 4.36
N PRO A 159 9.25 6.52 5.63
CA PRO A 159 8.30 7.11 6.56
C PRO A 159 8.53 8.61 6.77
#